data_21a0b57a0545b664de9bf40515293636
#
_entry.id   21a0b57a0545b664de9bf40515293636
#
_cell.length_a   1.000
_cell.length_b   1.000
_cell.length_c   1.000
_cell.angle_alpha   90.00
_cell.angle_beta   90.00
_cell.angle_gamma   90.00
#
_symmetry.space_group_name_H-M   'P 1'
#
loop_
_entity.id
_entity.type
_entity.pdbx_description
1 polymer ?
#
loop_
_entity_poly.entity_id
_entity_poly.type
_entity_poly.pdbx_seq_one_letter_code
_entity_poly.pdbx_strand_id
1 'polypeptide(L)'
;MADRKAVVPLVLGLAADDAPAEACEAYIRAALSEIVTELRAAHPHTPLLALCTLASAGELVAARTALALGIPIACLAPPAGDTISAPPADLLDACQDRWSPDPSFEAHYAPYAAEAHVAHYSDLLVAFGAPPQDGSRLAAVVTLRDRGRFPGRRARGRILDPPDVGPYRRVVPGPDQTYAVERFFPARYTGDGTSERDAAFALRRLDEFNADVRAGAPDDDSLLSESLELAADAYANELQAHVVFWQRFLYWAAFVAATAQFILPKTRAAALIDIGTVAVAFAAYLIAQPAKYQGRYQDYRALSEGLRVQSAWSRAGVAGSVAEAYLRMQQTELQWIRSVLRTVALLQRRAMADPARDREAVAAWVTGQRTYFRNASQREARRERTVTRWAALLTPVNAILGVAIFVFVAITGINPVVPGLSTPDNRYTLEILVGTFAGWAALSATALHSYARTRGFSENANRYERMYLMFDEASLWLSGEAGRPLVEVRELAAELGREALAEHAEWLLAQRERPIRVVHVGA
;
A
#
# COMPACT_ATOMS: atom_id res chain seq x y z
N MET A 1 -25.39 2.60 -19.29
CA MET A 1 -24.30 2.17 -18.43
C MET A 1 -23.76 3.42 -17.77
N ALA A 2 -23.96 3.57 -16.46
CA ALA A 2 -23.48 4.74 -15.72
C ALA A 2 -21.96 4.71 -15.66
N ASP A 3 -21.37 5.88 -15.81
CA ASP A 3 -19.97 6.23 -15.69
C ASP A 3 -19.30 5.47 -14.50
N ARG A 4 -18.79 4.28 -14.74
CA ARG A 4 -18.07 3.48 -13.71
C ARG A 4 -16.70 4.11 -13.51
N LYS A 5 -16.66 5.13 -12.67
CA LYS A 5 -15.39 5.63 -12.17
C LYS A 5 -14.66 4.50 -11.47
N ALA A 6 -13.36 4.39 -11.68
CA ALA A 6 -12.50 3.43 -10.98
C ALA A 6 -12.38 3.84 -9.51
N VAL A 7 -13.40 3.59 -8.71
CA VAL A 7 -13.43 3.85 -7.26
C VAL A 7 -13.69 2.54 -6.52
N VAL A 8 -13.09 2.40 -5.35
CA VAL A 8 -13.24 1.23 -4.50
C VAL A 8 -14.39 1.45 -3.52
N PRO A 9 -15.46 0.65 -3.56
CA PRO A 9 -16.53 0.79 -2.58
C PRO A 9 -16.10 0.31 -1.20
N LEU A 10 -16.69 0.91 -0.17
CA LEU A 10 -16.68 0.38 1.18
C LEU A 10 -17.72 -0.74 1.27
N VAL A 11 -17.28 -1.93 1.64
CA VAL A 11 -18.15 -3.11 1.72
C VAL A 11 -18.81 -3.19 3.09
N LEU A 12 -20.15 -3.03 3.12
CA LEU A 12 -20.97 -3.23 4.29
C LEU A 12 -21.46 -4.68 4.35
N GLY A 13 -20.92 -5.48 5.24
CA GLY A 13 -21.49 -6.79 5.52
C GLY A 13 -22.80 -6.64 6.29
N LEU A 14 -23.88 -7.22 5.79
CA LEU A 14 -25.17 -7.25 6.47
C LEU A 14 -25.44 -8.66 6.98
N ALA A 15 -25.69 -8.78 8.28
CA ALA A 15 -26.08 -10.04 8.92
C ALA A 15 -27.26 -9.78 9.87
N ALA A 16 -28.23 -10.67 9.89
CA ALA A 16 -29.41 -10.52 10.76
C ALA A 16 -29.94 -11.86 11.25
N ASP A 17 -30.67 -11.80 12.34
CA ASP A 17 -31.38 -12.95 12.90
C ASP A 17 -32.53 -13.43 12.01
N ASP A 18 -32.99 -14.67 12.24
CA ASP A 18 -34.18 -15.28 11.63
C ASP A 18 -35.52 -14.80 12.25
N ALA A 19 -35.51 -13.65 12.92
CA ALA A 19 -36.74 -13.07 13.49
C ALA A 19 -37.73 -12.70 12.38
N PRO A 20 -39.07 -12.72 12.66
CA PRO A 20 -40.06 -12.36 11.65
C PRO A 20 -39.80 -10.99 11.03
N ALA A 21 -39.94 -10.89 9.71
CA ALA A 21 -39.61 -9.67 8.95
C ALA A 21 -40.36 -8.43 9.48
N GLU A 22 -41.63 -8.57 9.83
CA GLU A 22 -42.49 -7.50 10.38
C GLU A 22 -41.93 -6.91 11.69
N ALA A 23 -41.36 -7.74 12.58
CA ALA A 23 -40.75 -7.28 13.82
C ALA A 23 -39.41 -6.59 13.63
N CYS A 24 -38.71 -6.91 12.52
CA CYS A 24 -37.39 -6.41 12.24
C CYS A 24 -37.39 -5.13 11.37
N GLU A 25 -38.41 -4.95 10.52
CA GLU A 25 -38.40 -3.96 9.44
C GLU A 25 -38.17 -2.53 9.94
N ALA A 26 -38.89 -2.12 10.98
CA ALA A 26 -38.85 -0.75 11.45
C ALA A 26 -37.46 -0.36 11.99
N TYR A 27 -36.88 -1.18 12.90
CA TYR A 27 -35.62 -0.86 13.52
C TYR A 27 -34.43 -1.07 12.56
N ILE A 28 -34.46 -2.09 11.67
CA ILE A 28 -33.42 -2.31 10.66
C ILE A 28 -33.35 -1.11 9.70
N ARG A 29 -34.53 -0.67 9.22
CA ARG A 29 -34.63 0.49 8.31
C ARG A 29 -34.09 1.76 8.96
N ALA A 30 -34.48 2.05 10.19
CA ALA A 30 -34.04 3.23 10.92
C ALA A 30 -32.54 3.18 11.20
N ALA A 31 -32.04 2.09 11.77
CA ALA A 31 -30.62 1.95 12.10
C ALA A 31 -29.70 1.95 10.88
N LEU A 32 -30.08 1.24 9.81
CA LEU A 32 -29.28 1.22 8.59
C LEU A 32 -29.24 2.60 7.92
N SER A 33 -30.38 3.33 7.93
CA SER A 33 -30.42 4.70 7.42
C SER A 33 -29.48 5.65 8.19
N GLU A 34 -29.47 5.56 9.51
CA GLU A 34 -28.54 6.32 10.38
C GLU A 34 -27.08 6.01 10.07
N ILE A 35 -26.72 4.71 10.05
CA ILE A 35 -25.36 4.25 9.77
C ILE A 35 -24.88 4.71 8.39
N VAL A 36 -25.73 4.58 7.37
CA VAL A 36 -25.43 4.99 5.99
C VAL A 36 -25.24 6.50 5.90
N THR A 37 -26.08 7.27 6.57
CA THR A 37 -25.95 8.75 6.61
C THR A 37 -24.64 9.16 7.27
N GLU A 38 -24.27 8.55 8.40
CA GLU A 38 -22.99 8.77 9.07
C GLU A 38 -21.80 8.45 8.16
N LEU A 39 -21.83 7.28 7.50
CA LEU A 39 -20.73 6.87 6.63
C LEU A 39 -20.59 7.77 5.40
N ARG A 40 -21.69 8.17 4.77
CA ARG A 40 -21.63 9.10 3.62
C ARG A 40 -21.14 10.48 4.00
N ALA A 41 -21.48 10.96 5.21
CA ALA A 41 -20.98 12.23 5.71
C ALA A 41 -19.48 12.16 6.05
N ALA A 42 -19.03 11.05 6.62
CA ALA A 42 -17.62 10.86 6.98
C ALA A 42 -16.71 10.53 5.77
N HIS A 43 -17.27 9.87 4.74
CA HIS A 43 -16.53 9.35 3.58
C HIS A 43 -17.24 9.70 2.26
N PRO A 44 -17.28 10.99 1.87
CA PRO A 44 -18.09 11.48 0.74
C PRO A 44 -17.60 11.00 -0.62
N HIS A 45 -16.37 10.51 -0.72
CA HIS A 45 -15.78 10.04 -1.98
C HIS A 45 -15.86 8.53 -2.17
N THR A 46 -16.33 7.80 -1.13
CA THR A 46 -16.33 6.34 -1.11
C THR A 46 -17.76 5.82 -1.29
N PRO A 47 -18.08 5.17 -2.43
CA PRO A 47 -19.36 4.52 -2.60
C PRO A 47 -19.52 3.35 -1.62
N LEU A 48 -20.77 3.00 -1.32
CA LEU A 48 -21.10 1.87 -0.46
C LEU A 48 -21.54 0.69 -1.31
N LEU A 49 -21.18 -0.54 -0.89
CA LEU A 49 -21.67 -1.81 -1.44
C LEU A 49 -22.12 -2.67 -0.27
N ALA A 50 -23.36 -3.17 -0.30
CA ALA A 50 -23.85 -4.09 0.70
C ALA A 50 -23.55 -5.54 0.31
N LEU A 51 -23.02 -6.34 1.24
CA LEU A 51 -22.71 -7.75 1.06
C LEU A 51 -23.51 -8.58 2.05
N CYS A 52 -24.31 -9.53 1.57
CA CYS A 52 -25.17 -10.38 2.42
C CYS A 52 -25.34 -11.79 1.83
N THR A 53 -25.86 -12.71 2.66
CA THR A 53 -26.15 -14.07 2.22
C THR A 53 -27.61 -14.23 1.75
N LEU A 54 -28.50 -13.31 2.08
CA LEU A 54 -29.95 -13.40 1.86
C LEU A 54 -30.58 -14.63 2.51
N ALA A 55 -29.98 -15.13 3.59
CA ALA A 55 -30.31 -16.40 4.19
C ALA A 55 -31.35 -16.30 5.34
N SER A 56 -31.57 -15.09 5.88
CA SER A 56 -32.53 -14.84 6.95
C SER A 56 -33.57 -13.80 6.59
N ALA A 57 -34.73 -13.82 7.26
CA ALA A 57 -35.77 -12.81 7.05
C ALA A 57 -35.23 -11.38 7.34
N GLY A 58 -34.42 -11.22 8.37
CA GLY A 58 -33.80 -9.95 8.70
C GLY A 58 -32.79 -9.47 7.64
N GLU A 59 -32.03 -10.38 7.05
CA GLU A 59 -31.12 -10.02 5.94
C GLU A 59 -31.88 -9.58 4.69
N LEU A 60 -33.04 -10.19 4.38
CA LEU A 60 -33.89 -9.77 3.28
C LEU A 60 -34.43 -8.34 3.49
N VAL A 61 -34.81 -8.00 4.70
CA VAL A 61 -35.21 -6.62 5.08
C VAL A 61 -34.02 -5.66 4.96
N ALA A 62 -32.87 -6.03 5.47
CA ALA A 62 -31.67 -5.21 5.40
C ALA A 62 -31.22 -4.96 3.93
N ALA A 63 -31.28 -5.99 3.09
CA ALA A 63 -30.97 -5.88 1.66
C ALA A 63 -31.95 -4.95 0.91
N ARG A 64 -33.27 -5.09 1.15
CA ARG A 64 -34.28 -4.18 0.59
C ARG A 64 -34.08 -2.74 1.07
N THR A 65 -33.74 -2.57 2.33
CA THR A 65 -33.44 -1.24 2.89
C THR A 65 -32.20 -0.63 2.26
N ALA A 66 -31.13 -1.41 2.06
CA ALA A 66 -29.93 -0.95 1.36
C ALA A 66 -30.25 -0.48 -0.05
N LEU A 67 -31.03 -1.25 -0.83
CA LEU A 67 -31.50 -0.86 -2.16
C LEU A 67 -32.33 0.42 -2.13
N ALA A 68 -33.25 0.57 -1.17
CA ALA A 68 -34.06 1.77 -1.01
C ALA A 68 -33.22 3.02 -0.67
N LEU A 69 -32.08 2.82 -0.01
CA LEU A 69 -31.09 3.87 0.26
C LEU A 69 -30.12 4.12 -0.91
N GLY A 70 -30.33 3.45 -2.04
CA GLY A 70 -29.49 3.56 -3.24
C GLY A 70 -28.10 2.93 -3.09
N ILE A 71 -28.00 1.89 -2.25
CA ILE A 71 -26.79 1.09 -2.08
C ILE A 71 -26.93 -0.17 -2.91
N PRO A 72 -26.06 -0.44 -3.88
CA PRO A 72 -26.06 -1.71 -4.61
C PRO A 72 -25.80 -2.86 -3.65
N ILE A 73 -26.43 -4.01 -3.92
CA ILE A 73 -26.21 -5.22 -3.15
C ILE A 73 -25.47 -6.27 -3.96
N ALA A 74 -24.62 -7.00 -3.27
CA ALA A 74 -23.96 -8.20 -3.76
C ALA A 74 -24.33 -9.36 -2.85
N CYS A 75 -24.61 -10.53 -3.40
CA CYS A 75 -25.06 -11.66 -2.62
C CYS A 75 -24.21 -12.91 -2.83
N LEU A 76 -24.11 -13.71 -1.77
CA LEU A 76 -23.51 -15.02 -1.78
C LEU A 76 -24.61 -16.07 -1.88
N ALA A 77 -24.59 -16.83 -2.97
CA ALA A 77 -25.53 -17.94 -3.13
C ALA A 77 -25.26 -18.99 -2.03
N PRO A 78 -26.30 -19.47 -1.33
CA PRO A 78 -26.11 -20.58 -0.40
C PRO A 78 -25.63 -21.83 -1.16
N PRO A 79 -24.84 -22.70 -0.51
CA PRO A 79 -24.43 -23.96 -1.14
C PRO A 79 -25.64 -24.78 -1.54
N ALA A 80 -25.53 -25.46 -2.70
CA ALA A 80 -26.60 -26.33 -3.20
C ALA A 80 -26.89 -27.45 -2.19
N GLY A 81 -28.07 -27.47 -1.63
CA GLY A 81 -28.50 -28.49 -0.63
C GLY A 81 -28.93 -27.93 0.72
N ASP A 82 -28.75 -26.66 0.97
CA ASP A 82 -29.28 -26.01 2.18
C ASP A 82 -30.82 -25.86 2.07
N THR A 83 -31.55 -26.27 3.13
CA THR A 83 -33.01 -26.26 3.22
C THR A 83 -33.64 -24.88 3.39
N ILE A 84 -32.89 -23.83 3.06
CA ILE A 84 -33.37 -22.45 3.16
C ILE A 84 -34.30 -22.16 1.98
N SER A 85 -35.41 -21.49 2.23
CA SER A 85 -36.28 -20.95 1.18
C SER A 85 -35.45 -20.16 0.22
N ALA A 86 -35.53 -20.46 -1.10
CA ALA A 86 -34.80 -19.74 -2.12
C ALA A 86 -34.99 -18.23 -1.94
N PRO A 87 -33.94 -17.42 -2.01
CA PRO A 87 -34.07 -15.98 -1.88
C PRO A 87 -35.09 -15.44 -2.89
N PRO A 88 -35.86 -14.39 -2.56
CA PRO A 88 -36.85 -13.81 -3.45
C PRO A 88 -36.22 -13.39 -4.79
N ALA A 89 -36.88 -13.74 -5.91
CA ALA A 89 -36.34 -13.49 -7.24
C ALA A 89 -36.09 -12.00 -7.51
N ASP A 90 -36.93 -11.12 -6.97
CA ASP A 90 -36.80 -9.66 -7.06
C ASP A 90 -35.48 -9.15 -6.45
N LEU A 91 -35.07 -9.69 -5.31
CA LEU A 91 -33.79 -9.34 -4.69
C LEU A 91 -32.60 -9.94 -5.45
N LEU A 92 -32.74 -11.19 -5.91
CA LEU A 92 -31.70 -11.78 -6.75
C LEU A 92 -31.48 -10.99 -8.02
N ASP A 93 -32.55 -10.54 -8.67
CA ASP A 93 -32.44 -9.72 -9.89
C ASP A 93 -31.89 -8.32 -9.63
N ALA A 94 -32.06 -7.80 -8.44
CA ALA A 94 -31.50 -6.53 -8.00
C ALA A 94 -30.01 -6.65 -7.56
N CYS A 95 -29.49 -7.87 -7.34
CA CYS A 95 -28.10 -8.05 -6.99
C CYS A 95 -27.20 -7.65 -8.17
N GLN A 96 -26.28 -6.73 -7.90
CA GLN A 96 -25.26 -6.32 -8.89
C GLN A 96 -24.36 -7.49 -9.26
N ASP A 97 -23.97 -8.29 -8.25
CA ASP A 97 -23.10 -9.45 -8.42
C ASP A 97 -23.60 -10.61 -7.54
N ARG A 98 -23.43 -11.84 -8.05
CA ARG A 98 -23.78 -13.08 -7.36
C ARG A 98 -22.57 -13.99 -7.35
N TRP A 99 -22.16 -14.42 -6.16
CA TRP A 99 -20.99 -15.30 -6.00
C TRP A 99 -21.34 -16.55 -5.23
N SER A 100 -20.64 -17.64 -5.54
CA SER A 100 -20.53 -18.79 -4.65
C SER A 100 -19.41 -18.55 -3.65
N PRO A 101 -19.49 -19.07 -2.41
CA PRO A 101 -18.37 -19.05 -1.49
C PRO A 101 -17.11 -19.63 -2.13
N ASP A 102 -15.95 -19.17 -1.67
CA ASP A 102 -14.69 -19.74 -2.12
C ASP A 102 -14.57 -21.18 -1.60
N PRO A 103 -14.14 -22.15 -2.40
CA PRO A 103 -13.93 -23.54 -1.95
C PRO A 103 -13.05 -23.66 -0.72
N SER A 104 -12.11 -22.72 -0.52
CA SER A 104 -11.31 -22.67 0.71
C SER A 104 -12.13 -22.34 1.95
N PHE A 105 -13.17 -21.49 1.81
CA PHE A 105 -14.12 -21.23 2.89
C PHE A 105 -15.04 -22.42 3.16
N GLU A 106 -15.49 -23.11 2.13
CA GLU A 106 -16.26 -24.34 2.28
C GLU A 106 -15.49 -25.41 3.07
N ALA A 107 -14.22 -25.61 2.73
CA ALA A 107 -13.37 -26.58 3.41
C ALA A 107 -13.09 -26.23 4.87
N HIS A 108 -12.99 -24.95 5.22
CA HIS A 108 -12.59 -24.48 6.55
C HIS A 108 -13.77 -24.11 7.46
N TYR A 109 -14.86 -23.61 6.90
CA TYR A 109 -15.96 -22.98 7.64
C TYR A 109 -17.32 -23.63 7.43
N ALA A 110 -17.43 -24.76 6.72
CA ALA A 110 -18.71 -25.45 6.60
C ALA A 110 -19.33 -25.76 7.97
N PRO A 111 -20.67 -25.57 8.18
CA PRO A 111 -21.66 -25.16 7.18
C PRO A 111 -21.79 -23.64 6.96
N TYR A 112 -21.00 -22.81 7.60
CA TYR A 112 -21.11 -21.35 7.61
C TYR A 112 -20.16 -20.66 6.61
N ALA A 113 -19.92 -21.26 5.46
CA ALA A 113 -18.97 -20.74 4.48
C ALA A 113 -19.38 -19.38 3.90
N ALA A 114 -20.68 -19.17 3.67
CA ALA A 114 -21.20 -17.89 3.15
C ALA A 114 -21.07 -16.77 4.20
N GLU A 115 -21.42 -17.06 5.44
CA GLU A 115 -21.28 -16.15 6.57
C GLU A 115 -19.81 -15.80 6.82
N ALA A 116 -18.91 -16.78 6.74
CA ALA A 116 -17.48 -16.56 6.85
C ALA A 116 -16.97 -15.63 5.74
N HIS A 117 -17.51 -15.77 4.55
CA HIS A 117 -17.18 -14.92 3.42
C HIS A 117 -17.64 -13.47 3.64
N VAL A 118 -18.88 -13.26 4.12
CA VAL A 118 -19.37 -11.92 4.50
C VAL A 118 -18.49 -11.32 5.58
N ALA A 119 -18.17 -12.07 6.63
CA ALA A 119 -17.31 -11.61 7.72
C ALA A 119 -15.90 -11.20 7.22
N HIS A 120 -15.35 -11.91 6.24
CA HIS A 120 -14.01 -11.71 5.74
C HIS A 120 -13.89 -10.52 4.78
N TYR A 121 -14.86 -10.38 3.86
CA TYR A 121 -14.79 -9.37 2.79
C TYR A 121 -15.44 -8.03 3.15
N SER A 122 -16.17 -7.92 4.26
CA SER A 122 -16.73 -6.65 4.69
C SER A 122 -15.69 -5.76 5.37
N ASP A 123 -15.66 -4.47 5.02
CA ASP A 123 -14.88 -3.45 5.73
C ASP A 123 -15.55 -3.14 7.08
N LEU A 124 -16.87 -3.03 7.10
CA LEU A 124 -17.70 -2.87 8.29
C LEU A 124 -18.84 -3.89 8.26
N LEU A 125 -18.96 -4.69 9.30
CA LEU A 125 -20.09 -5.59 9.49
C LEU A 125 -21.19 -4.88 10.30
N VAL A 126 -22.43 -4.96 9.84
CA VAL A 126 -23.62 -4.51 10.57
C VAL A 126 -24.48 -5.75 10.89
N ALA A 127 -24.60 -6.04 12.17
CA ALA A 127 -25.33 -7.21 12.68
C ALA A 127 -26.62 -6.77 13.37
N PHE A 128 -27.76 -7.23 12.87
CA PHE A 128 -29.10 -6.90 13.38
C PHE A 128 -29.69 -8.06 14.18
N GLY A 129 -30.09 -7.83 15.41
CA GLY A 129 -30.73 -8.81 16.25
C GLY A 129 -30.28 -8.79 17.69
N ALA A 130 -30.90 -9.67 18.49
CA ALA A 130 -30.53 -9.90 19.89
C ALA A 130 -29.07 -10.41 19.99
N PRO A 131 -28.44 -10.37 21.18
CA PRO A 131 -27.15 -10.98 21.39
C PRO A 131 -27.15 -12.41 20.83
N PRO A 132 -26.18 -12.73 19.94
CA PRO A 132 -26.22 -14.00 19.22
C PRO A 132 -26.15 -15.17 20.19
N GLN A 133 -27.08 -16.12 20.02
CA GLN A 133 -27.05 -17.38 20.72
C GLN A 133 -26.07 -18.34 20.03
N ASP A 134 -25.41 -19.19 20.81
CA ASP A 134 -24.49 -20.19 20.23
C ASP A 134 -25.24 -21.07 19.22
N GLY A 135 -24.66 -21.23 18.04
CA GLY A 135 -25.20 -22.04 16.95
C GLY A 135 -26.05 -21.28 15.91
N SER A 136 -26.34 -20.00 16.10
CA SER A 136 -27.01 -19.20 15.08
C SER A 136 -26.03 -18.72 13.98
N ARG A 137 -26.55 -18.43 12.76
CA ARG A 137 -25.76 -17.85 11.66
C ARG A 137 -25.22 -16.49 12.04
N LEU A 138 -26.01 -15.67 12.68
CA LEU A 138 -25.57 -14.37 13.20
C LEU A 138 -24.43 -14.52 14.20
N ALA A 139 -24.51 -15.50 15.12
CA ALA A 139 -23.43 -15.80 16.05
C ALA A 139 -22.14 -16.19 15.32
N ALA A 140 -22.27 -16.97 14.26
CA ALA A 140 -21.12 -17.38 13.44
C ALA A 140 -20.41 -16.18 12.78
N VAL A 141 -21.14 -15.31 12.09
CA VAL A 141 -20.60 -14.10 11.43
C VAL A 141 -19.94 -13.18 12.46
N VAL A 142 -20.65 -12.86 13.57
CA VAL A 142 -20.15 -11.96 14.61
C VAL A 142 -18.90 -12.53 15.28
N THR A 143 -18.90 -13.83 15.59
CA THR A 143 -17.74 -14.47 16.22
C THR A 143 -16.53 -14.52 15.30
N LEU A 144 -16.74 -14.80 14.00
CA LEU A 144 -15.68 -14.73 13.01
C LEU A 144 -15.10 -13.33 12.91
N ARG A 145 -15.99 -12.32 12.92
CA ARG A 145 -15.56 -10.93 12.83
C ARG A 145 -14.81 -10.45 14.05
N ASP A 146 -15.20 -10.93 15.25
CA ASP A 146 -14.57 -10.57 16.51
C ASP A 146 -13.27 -11.33 16.78
N ARG A 147 -13.28 -12.64 16.55
CA ARG A 147 -12.18 -13.52 16.94
C ARG A 147 -11.43 -14.14 15.78
N GLY A 148 -11.96 -14.01 14.57
CA GLY A 148 -11.43 -14.62 13.37
C GLY A 148 -11.48 -16.15 13.33
N ARG A 149 -12.22 -16.78 14.23
CA ARG A 149 -12.37 -18.24 14.32
C ARG A 149 -13.67 -18.60 15.00
N PHE A 150 -14.23 -19.74 14.62
CA PHE A 150 -15.41 -20.29 15.30
C PHE A 150 -15.12 -20.69 16.75
N PRO A 151 -16.09 -20.50 17.65
CA PRO A 151 -16.04 -21.04 19.00
C PRO A 151 -15.87 -22.57 18.94
N GLY A 152 -14.98 -23.12 19.74
CA GLY A 152 -14.80 -24.56 19.91
C GLY A 152 -13.97 -25.28 18.84
N ARG A 153 -13.67 -24.71 17.69
CA ARG A 153 -12.72 -25.29 16.74
C ARG A 153 -11.29 -24.93 17.13
N ARG A 154 -10.46 -25.94 17.47
CA ARG A 154 -9.01 -25.75 17.59
C ARG A 154 -8.49 -25.29 16.21
N ALA A 155 -7.91 -24.10 16.18
CA ALA A 155 -7.26 -23.61 14.99
C ALA A 155 -6.17 -24.62 14.57
N ARG A 156 -6.40 -25.37 13.50
CA ARG A 156 -5.33 -26.04 12.73
C ARG A 156 -4.63 -25.00 11.85
N GLY A 157 -4.47 -23.79 12.35
CA GLY A 157 -3.83 -22.71 11.64
C GLY A 157 -2.52 -22.37 12.31
N ARG A 158 -1.58 -21.94 11.54
CA ARG A 158 -0.36 -21.35 12.03
C ARG A 158 -0.74 -20.18 12.94
N ILE A 159 -0.15 -20.11 14.12
CA ILE A 159 -0.31 -19.02 15.09
C ILE A 159 -0.07 -17.63 14.47
N LEU A 160 0.57 -17.62 13.30
CA LEU A 160 0.94 -16.43 12.51
C LEU A 160 -0.13 -15.91 11.54
N ASP A 161 -1.30 -16.55 11.45
CA ASP A 161 -2.43 -16.08 10.66
C ASP A 161 -3.62 -15.70 11.55
N PRO A 162 -3.56 -14.59 12.28
CA PRO A 162 -4.79 -14.03 12.80
C PRO A 162 -5.59 -13.56 11.59
N PRO A 163 -6.82 -14.02 11.39
CA PRO A 163 -7.69 -13.45 10.38
C PRO A 163 -7.85 -11.96 10.67
N ASP A 164 -8.00 -11.18 9.62
CA ASP A 164 -8.26 -9.77 9.77
C ASP A 164 -9.67 -9.56 10.30
N VAL A 165 -9.73 -9.54 11.60
CA VAL A 165 -10.93 -9.13 12.31
C VAL A 165 -11.09 -7.62 12.10
N GLY A 166 -12.28 -7.19 11.76
CA GLY A 166 -12.56 -5.79 11.47
C GLY A 166 -13.69 -5.25 12.36
N PRO A 167 -13.93 -3.94 12.33
CA PRO A 167 -14.97 -3.31 13.12
C PRO A 167 -16.34 -3.88 12.78
N TYR A 168 -17.22 -3.95 13.79
CA TYR A 168 -18.61 -4.27 13.57
C TYR A 168 -19.52 -3.43 14.46
N ARG A 169 -20.75 -3.23 13.99
CA ARG A 169 -21.84 -2.57 14.72
C ARG A 169 -22.93 -3.59 14.95
N ARG A 170 -23.34 -3.76 16.19
CA ARG A 170 -24.49 -4.55 16.53
C ARG A 170 -25.70 -3.66 16.80
N VAL A 171 -26.77 -3.88 16.06
CA VAL A 171 -28.05 -3.18 16.24
C VAL A 171 -28.97 -4.07 17.04
N VAL A 172 -29.21 -3.69 18.29
CA VAL A 172 -30.05 -4.45 19.22
C VAL A 172 -31.44 -3.82 19.28
N PRO A 173 -32.51 -4.56 18.97
CA PRO A 173 -33.86 -4.03 19.11
C PRO A 173 -34.18 -3.76 20.57
N GLY A 174 -34.78 -2.60 20.84
CA GLY A 174 -35.31 -2.22 22.13
C GLY A 174 -36.82 -2.34 22.17
N PRO A 175 -37.46 -2.06 23.32
CA PRO A 175 -38.92 -1.97 23.42
C PRO A 175 -39.44 -0.79 22.57
N ASP A 176 -40.68 -0.88 22.12
CA ASP A 176 -41.42 0.19 21.45
C ASP A 176 -40.74 0.73 20.16
N GLN A 177 -40.25 -0.19 19.30
CA GLN A 177 -39.57 0.14 18.04
C GLN A 177 -38.27 0.97 18.19
N THR A 178 -37.74 1.06 19.38
CA THR A 178 -36.42 1.65 19.65
C THR A 178 -35.31 0.66 19.30
N TYR A 179 -34.09 1.15 19.15
CA TYR A 179 -32.90 0.33 18.94
C TYR A 179 -31.65 0.99 19.55
N ALA A 180 -30.67 0.17 19.84
CA ALA A 180 -29.33 0.64 20.22
C ALA A 180 -28.29 0.17 19.20
N VAL A 181 -27.38 1.06 18.80
CA VAL A 181 -26.24 0.75 17.94
C VAL A 181 -24.99 0.64 18.80
N GLU A 182 -24.56 -0.58 19.01
CA GLU A 182 -23.33 -0.86 19.77
C GLU A 182 -22.16 -0.98 18.79
N ARG A 183 -21.04 -0.33 19.10
CA ARG A 183 -19.83 -0.34 18.28
C ARG A 183 -18.79 -1.24 18.90
N PHE A 184 -18.28 -2.19 18.12
CA PHE A 184 -17.25 -3.10 18.55
C PHE A 184 -16.04 -3.01 17.62
N PHE A 185 -14.90 -2.93 18.27
CA PHE A 185 -13.60 -2.96 17.60
C PHE A 185 -12.81 -4.09 18.24
N PRO A 186 -12.50 -5.15 17.50
CA PRO A 186 -11.73 -6.24 18.05
C PRO A 186 -10.45 -5.74 18.68
N ALA A 187 -10.19 -6.16 19.91
CA ALA A 187 -8.93 -5.84 20.57
C ALA A 187 -7.79 -6.52 19.80
N ARG A 188 -7.04 -5.74 19.05
CA ARG A 188 -5.77 -6.20 18.50
C ARG A 188 -4.77 -6.24 19.64
N TYR A 189 -4.01 -7.27 19.77
CA TYR A 189 -2.86 -7.60 20.62
C TYR A 189 -2.48 -6.69 21.82
N THR A 190 -2.88 -5.44 21.87
CA THR A 190 -2.47 -4.45 22.88
C THR A 190 -3.55 -4.09 23.89
N GLY A 191 -4.82 -4.42 23.65
CA GLY A 191 -5.90 -4.18 24.63
C GLY A 191 -6.20 -2.69 24.97
N ASP A 192 -5.63 -1.73 24.26
CA ASP A 192 -5.60 -0.30 24.62
C ASP A 192 -6.50 0.63 23.78
N GLY A 193 -7.49 0.08 23.08
CA GLY A 193 -8.46 0.87 22.31
C GLY A 193 -7.91 1.50 21.02
N THR A 194 -6.75 1.09 20.53
CA THR A 194 -6.16 1.56 19.27
C THR A 194 -6.96 1.09 18.04
N SER A 195 -7.70 0.00 18.16
CA SER A 195 -8.48 -0.61 17.06
C SER A 195 -9.52 0.34 16.44
N GLU A 196 -10.15 1.21 17.25
CA GLU A 196 -11.09 2.20 16.71
C GLU A 196 -10.39 3.26 15.87
N ARG A 197 -9.25 3.76 16.35
CA ARG A 197 -8.44 4.74 15.62
C ARG A 197 -7.89 4.15 14.34
N ASP A 198 -7.45 2.90 14.37
CA ASP A 198 -6.93 2.18 13.20
C ASP A 198 -8.02 1.98 12.15
N ALA A 199 -9.24 1.59 12.56
CA ALA A 199 -10.37 1.44 11.65
C ALA A 199 -10.77 2.79 11.03
N ALA A 200 -10.90 3.84 11.84
CA ALA A 200 -11.20 5.20 11.35
C ALA A 200 -10.10 5.72 10.42
N PHE A 201 -8.84 5.43 10.72
CA PHE A 201 -7.72 5.76 9.85
C PHE A 201 -7.81 5.02 8.51
N ALA A 202 -8.08 3.72 8.53
CA ALA A 202 -8.19 2.91 7.31
C ALA A 202 -9.31 3.42 6.38
N LEU A 203 -10.49 3.71 6.93
CA LEU A 203 -11.62 4.25 6.16
C LEU A 203 -11.34 5.64 5.60
N ARG A 204 -10.71 6.51 6.37
CA ARG A 204 -10.28 7.83 5.89
C ARG A 204 -9.26 7.71 4.74
N ARG A 205 -8.27 6.79 4.85
CA ARG A 205 -7.29 6.57 3.78
C ARG A 205 -7.92 6.04 2.51
N LEU A 206 -8.94 5.17 2.62
CA LEU A 206 -9.73 4.71 1.48
C LEU A 206 -10.45 5.88 0.80
N ASP A 207 -11.08 6.77 1.59
CA ASP A 207 -11.78 7.94 1.06
C ASP A 207 -10.83 8.93 0.38
N GLU A 208 -9.66 9.19 0.97
CA GLU A 208 -8.59 10.00 0.37
C GLU A 208 -8.14 9.39 -0.97
N PHE A 209 -7.92 8.07 -1.03
CA PHE A 209 -7.56 7.37 -2.25
C PHE A 209 -8.62 7.52 -3.33
N ASN A 210 -9.89 7.30 -2.99
CA ASN A 210 -11.00 7.47 -3.92
C ASN A 210 -11.14 8.92 -4.41
N ALA A 211 -10.84 9.91 -3.58
CA ALA A 211 -10.81 11.31 -3.98
C ALA A 211 -9.69 11.59 -4.98
N ASP A 212 -8.51 11.02 -4.74
CA ASP A 212 -7.34 11.19 -5.59
C ASP A 212 -7.52 10.49 -6.97
N VAL A 213 -8.16 9.31 -7.01
CA VAL A 213 -8.32 8.47 -8.22
C VAL A 213 -9.45 8.95 -9.16
N ARG A 214 -10.31 9.86 -8.74
CA ARG A 214 -11.44 10.36 -9.56
C ARG A 214 -11.08 10.88 -10.96
N ALA A 215 -9.81 10.99 -11.29
CA ALA A 215 -9.32 11.59 -12.53
C ALA A 215 -9.22 10.63 -13.73
N GLY A 216 -9.41 9.31 -13.58
CA GLY A 216 -9.26 8.34 -14.67
C GLY A 216 -10.47 7.42 -14.80
N ALA A 217 -11.20 7.48 -15.92
CA ALA A 217 -12.18 6.45 -16.26
C ALA A 217 -11.47 5.24 -16.87
N PRO A 218 -11.80 3.99 -16.47
CA PRO A 218 -11.25 2.80 -17.10
C PRO A 218 -11.78 2.62 -18.53
N ASP A 219 -10.94 2.07 -19.41
CA ASP A 219 -11.39 1.52 -20.69
C ASP A 219 -12.34 0.34 -20.45
N ASP A 220 -13.34 0.17 -21.33
CA ASP A 220 -14.43 -0.81 -21.18
C ASP A 220 -13.96 -2.27 -21.02
N ASP A 221 -12.75 -2.61 -21.50
CA ASP A 221 -12.16 -3.97 -21.44
C ASP A 221 -11.13 -4.18 -20.29
N SER A 222 -10.80 -3.15 -19.53
CA SER A 222 -9.81 -3.27 -18.46
C SER A 222 -10.43 -3.81 -17.17
N LEU A 223 -9.66 -4.63 -16.45
CA LEU A 223 -10.04 -5.05 -15.09
C LEU A 223 -10.04 -3.83 -14.16
N LEU A 224 -10.94 -3.83 -13.16
CA LEU A 224 -10.94 -2.80 -12.12
C LEU A 224 -9.57 -2.67 -11.44
N SER A 225 -8.90 -3.80 -11.17
CA SER A 225 -7.53 -3.82 -10.60
C SER A 225 -6.52 -3.11 -11.47
N GLU A 226 -6.62 -3.22 -12.79
CA GLU A 226 -5.70 -2.56 -13.73
C GLU A 226 -5.91 -1.06 -13.77
N SER A 227 -7.15 -0.62 -13.82
CA SER A 227 -7.48 0.80 -13.78
C SER A 227 -7.03 1.46 -12.48
N LEU A 228 -7.26 0.78 -11.36
CA LEU A 228 -6.81 1.25 -10.04
C LEU A 228 -5.28 1.17 -9.88
N GLU A 229 -4.63 0.15 -10.46
CA GLU A 229 -3.16 0.05 -10.48
C GLU A 229 -2.55 1.22 -11.22
N LEU A 230 -3.03 1.51 -12.44
CA LEU A 230 -2.54 2.62 -13.25
C LEU A 230 -2.72 3.97 -12.52
N ALA A 231 -3.88 4.19 -11.89
CA ALA A 231 -4.12 5.39 -11.12
C ALA A 231 -3.18 5.48 -9.90
N ALA A 232 -3.05 4.41 -9.11
CA ALA A 232 -2.16 4.37 -7.96
C ALA A 232 -0.69 4.57 -8.35
N ASP A 233 -0.23 3.97 -9.47
CA ASP A 233 1.13 4.13 -9.98
C ASP A 233 1.38 5.55 -10.49
N ALA A 234 0.43 6.18 -11.18
CA ALA A 234 0.54 7.56 -11.64
C ALA A 234 0.72 8.52 -10.45
N TYR A 235 -0.12 8.39 -9.41
CA TYR A 235 0.01 9.18 -8.18
C TYR A 235 1.31 8.90 -7.43
N ALA A 236 1.70 7.63 -7.33
CA ALA A 236 2.98 7.26 -6.73
C ALA A 236 4.15 7.92 -7.46
N ASN A 237 4.15 7.93 -8.79
CA ASN A 237 5.20 8.55 -9.60
C ASN A 237 5.24 10.07 -9.44
N GLU A 238 4.10 10.75 -9.37
CA GLU A 238 4.00 12.18 -9.10
C GLU A 238 4.59 12.52 -7.71
N LEU A 239 4.13 11.82 -6.68
CA LEU A 239 4.63 12.00 -5.33
C LEU A 239 6.12 11.67 -5.20
N GLN A 240 6.61 10.66 -5.94
CA GLN A 240 8.02 10.31 -6.02
C GLN A 240 8.84 11.46 -6.60
N ALA A 241 8.34 12.13 -7.64
CA ALA A 241 9.03 13.28 -8.22
C ALA A 241 9.23 14.39 -7.18
N HIS A 242 8.22 14.69 -6.37
CA HIS A 242 8.33 15.64 -5.25
C HIS A 242 9.34 15.18 -4.19
N VAL A 243 9.30 13.91 -3.79
CA VAL A 243 10.26 13.33 -2.82
C VAL A 243 11.69 13.46 -3.33
N VAL A 244 11.93 13.10 -4.59
CA VAL A 244 13.26 13.18 -5.23
C VAL A 244 13.72 14.64 -5.35
N PHE A 245 12.82 15.56 -5.73
CA PHE A 245 13.13 16.99 -5.78
C PHE A 245 13.60 17.50 -4.42
N TRP A 246 12.85 17.25 -3.34
CA TRP A 246 13.21 17.70 -2.01
C TRP A 246 14.49 17.06 -1.47
N GLN A 247 14.71 15.78 -1.76
CA GLN A 247 15.97 15.12 -1.43
C GLN A 247 17.15 15.85 -2.12
N ARG A 248 17.06 16.06 -3.43
CA ARG A 248 18.11 16.76 -4.19
C ARG A 248 18.31 18.18 -3.68
N PHE A 249 17.23 18.90 -3.44
CA PHE A 249 17.29 20.26 -2.91
C PHE A 249 18.03 20.32 -1.56
N LEU A 250 17.71 19.44 -0.61
CA LEU A 250 18.38 19.40 0.68
C LEU A 250 19.87 19.06 0.55
N TYR A 251 20.25 18.10 -0.30
CA TYR A 251 21.65 17.80 -0.55
C TYR A 251 22.39 18.96 -1.22
N TRP A 252 21.77 19.62 -2.19
CA TRP A 252 22.35 20.81 -2.82
C TRP A 252 22.47 21.98 -1.85
N ALA A 253 21.47 22.24 -1.05
CA ALA A 253 21.51 23.31 -0.05
C ALA A 253 22.63 23.08 0.98
N ALA A 254 22.73 21.86 1.50
CA ALA A 254 23.80 21.46 2.41
C ALA A 254 25.19 21.60 1.76
N PHE A 255 25.31 21.17 0.50
CA PHE A 255 26.55 21.28 -0.26
C PHE A 255 26.95 22.75 -0.51
N VAL A 256 26.01 23.61 -0.90
CA VAL A 256 26.25 25.04 -1.13
C VAL A 256 26.65 25.73 0.17
N ALA A 257 25.95 25.48 1.27
CA ALA A 257 26.29 26.05 2.58
C ALA A 257 27.70 25.62 3.02
N ALA A 258 28.02 24.33 2.92
CA ALA A 258 29.35 23.84 3.27
C ALA A 258 30.46 24.39 2.34
N THR A 259 30.17 24.56 1.05
CA THR A 259 31.11 25.16 0.08
C THR A 259 31.35 26.64 0.41
N ALA A 260 30.31 27.38 0.77
CA ALA A 260 30.41 28.78 1.19
C ALA A 260 31.33 28.96 2.39
N GLN A 261 31.27 28.06 3.36
CA GLN A 261 32.14 28.03 4.54
C GLN A 261 33.64 27.91 4.16
N PHE A 262 33.99 27.24 3.09
CA PHE A 262 35.37 27.08 2.63
C PHE A 262 35.87 28.24 1.79
N ILE A 263 34.99 28.86 0.99
CA ILE A 263 35.40 29.86 -0.02
C ILE A 263 35.28 31.29 0.52
N LEU A 264 34.28 31.59 1.32
CA LEU A 264 34.05 32.94 1.82
C LEU A 264 35.02 33.30 2.94
N PRO A 265 35.65 34.51 2.91
CA PRO A 265 36.49 34.97 3.99
C PRO A 265 35.68 35.04 5.28
N LYS A 266 36.31 34.77 6.44
CA LYS A 266 35.67 34.77 7.76
C LYS A 266 35.23 36.18 8.18
N THR A 267 34.33 36.78 7.41
CA THR A 267 33.76 38.11 7.66
C THR A 267 32.35 37.98 8.26
N ARG A 268 31.87 39.03 8.92
CA ARG A 268 30.50 39.07 9.43
C ARG A 268 29.46 38.88 8.31
N ALA A 269 29.74 39.39 7.11
CA ALA A 269 28.87 39.24 5.95
C ALA A 269 28.77 37.76 5.50
N ALA A 270 29.89 37.03 5.48
CA ALA A 270 29.91 35.61 5.15
C ALA A 270 29.10 34.78 6.16
N ALA A 271 29.24 35.06 7.46
CA ALA A 271 28.45 34.39 8.50
C ALA A 271 26.93 34.65 8.35
N LEU A 272 26.55 35.86 7.94
CA LEU A 272 25.13 36.19 7.68
C LEU A 272 24.59 35.44 6.45
N ILE A 273 25.38 35.28 5.40
CA ILE A 273 25.00 34.50 4.21
C ILE A 273 24.81 33.02 4.56
N ASP A 274 25.70 32.46 5.37
CA ASP A 274 25.59 31.07 5.81
C ASP A 274 24.33 30.85 6.66
N ILE A 275 24.11 31.68 7.68
CA ILE A 275 22.93 31.61 8.53
C ILE A 275 21.67 31.78 7.68
N GLY A 276 21.67 32.73 6.74
CA GLY A 276 20.56 32.96 5.81
C GLY A 276 20.28 31.73 4.93
N THR A 277 21.30 31.09 4.38
CA THR A 277 21.15 29.89 3.56
C THR A 277 20.59 28.72 4.35
N VAL A 278 21.10 28.47 5.54
CA VAL A 278 20.60 27.43 6.44
C VAL A 278 19.16 27.72 6.86
N ALA A 279 18.84 28.98 7.21
CA ALA A 279 17.50 29.38 7.61
C ALA A 279 16.48 29.18 6.46
N VAL A 280 16.86 29.57 5.23
CA VAL A 280 16.02 29.36 4.04
C VAL A 280 15.80 27.87 3.76
N ALA A 281 16.86 27.05 3.82
CA ALA A 281 16.76 25.61 3.62
C ALA A 281 15.86 24.95 4.70
N PHE A 282 15.99 25.37 5.94
CA PHE A 282 15.18 24.89 7.06
C PHE A 282 13.71 25.32 6.93
N ALA A 283 13.45 26.59 6.59
CA ALA A 283 12.11 27.09 6.34
C ALA A 283 11.43 26.33 5.17
N ALA A 284 12.16 26.13 4.07
CA ALA A 284 11.69 25.36 2.93
C ALA A 284 11.36 23.92 3.33
N TYR A 285 12.19 23.26 4.16
CA TYR A 285 11.93 21.93 4.70
C TYR A 285 10.65 21.88 5.56
N LEU A 286 10.45 22.87 6.43
CA LEU A 286 9.25 22.96 7.28
C LEU A 286 7.98 23.16 6.46
N ILE A 287 8.03 24.03 5.44
CA ILE A 287 6.89 24.33 4.56
C ILE A 287 6.53 23.10 3.70
N ALA A 288 7.53 22.47 3.12
CA ALA A 288 7.32 21.35 2.20
C ALA A 288 6.88 20.05 2.87
N GLN A 289 7.17 19.87 4.16
CA GLN A 289 6.85 18.64 4.91
C GLN A 289 7.11 17.35 4.11
N PRO A 290 8.32 17.14 3.58
CA PRO A 290 8.60 16.05 2.62
C PRO A 290 8.29 14.66 3.16
N ALA A 291 8.25 14.49 4.48
CA ALA A 291 7.87 13.24 5.12
C ALA A 291 6.41 12.82 4.82
N LYS A 292 5.48 13.77 4.65
CA LYS A 292 4.09 13.47 4.27
C LYS A 292 4.01 12.93 2.84
N TYR A 293 4.76 13.54 1.92
CA TYR A 293 4.82 13.06 0.53
C TYR A 293 5.46 11.67 0.45
N GLN A 294 6.50 11.42 1.25
CA GLN A 294 7.17 10.14 1.32
C GLN A 294 6.23 9.03 1.79
N GLY A 295 5.46 9.24 2.86
CA GLY A 295 4.50 8.27 3.36
C GLY A 295 3.41 7.95 2.33
N ARG A 296 2.80 8.98 1.71
CA ARG A 296 1.78 8.77 0.66
C ARG A 296 2.34 8.07 -0.58
N TYR A 297 3.54 8.44 -1.02
CA TYR A 297 4.24 7.75 -2.11
C TYR A 297 4.41 6.25 -1.83
N GLN A 298 4.87 5.93 -0.63
CA GLN A 298 5.09 4.54 -0.22
C GLN A 298 3.79 3.75 -0.16
N ASP A 299 2.71 4.34 0.34
CA ASP A 299 1.39 3.72 0.41
C ASP A 299 0.84 3.43 -0.99
N TYR A 300 0.86 4.42 -1.89
CA TYR A 300 0.34 4.22 -3.25
C TYR A 300 1.20 3.27 -4.07
N ARG A 301 2.51 3.25 -3.84
CA ARG A 301 3.38 2.25 -4.45
C ARG A 301 3.07 0.85 -3.95
N ALA A 302 2.82 0.68 -2.64
CA ALA A 302 2.41 -0.59 -2.07
C ALA A 302 1.06 -1.06 -2.62
N LEU A 303 0.09 -0.15 -2.76
CA LEU A 303 -1.20 -0.47 -3.36
C LEU A 303 -1.06 -0.86 -4.84
N SER A 304 -0.30 -0.11 -5.63
CA SER A 304 -0.06 -0.40 -7.05
C SER A 304 0.55 -1.79 -7.26
N GLU A 305 1.56 -2.17 -6.47
CA GLU A 305 2.16 -3.51 -6.55
C GLU A 305 1.17 -4.62 -6.14
N GLY A 306 0.38 -4.39 -5.09
CA GLY A 306 -0.68 -5.32 -4.70
C GLY A 306 -1.73 -5.51 -5.80
N LEU A 307 -2.18 -4.41 -6.42
CA LEU A 307 -3.16 -4.45 -7.52
C LEU A 307 -2.59 -5.12 -8.77
N ARG A 308 -1.32 -4.91 -9.08
CA ARG A 308 -0.63 -5.56 -10.21
C ARG A 308 -0.63 -7.08 -10.07
N VAL A 309 -0.29 -7.58 -8.89
CA VAL A 309 -0.34 -9.02 -8.62
C VAL A 309 -1.78 -9.53 -8.59
N GLN A 310 -2.73 -8.76 -8.03
CA GLN A 310 -4.16 -9.12 -8.05
C GLN A 310 -4.69 -9.21 -9.49
N SER A 311 -4.29 -8.29 -10.38
CA SER A 311 -4.65 -8.35 -11.80
C SER A 311 -4.12 -9.63 -12.46
N ALA A 312 -2.86 -9.96 -12.21
CA ALA A 312 -2.25 -11.17 -12.73
C ALA A 312 -2.97 -12.43 -12.22
N TRP A 313 -3.28 -12.50 -10.93
CA TRP A 313 -4.03 -13.61 -10.34
C TRP A 313 -5.45 -13.70 -10.92
N SER A 314 -6.16 -12.58 -11.05
CA SER A 314 -7.51 -12.56 -11.63
C SER A 314 -7.53 -13.03 -13.09
N ARG A 315 -6.52 -12.65 -13.89
CA ARG A 315 -6.37 -13.10 -15.28
C ARG A 315 -5.96 -14.56 -15.39
N ALA A 316 -5.14 -15.03 -14.45
CA ALA A 316 -4.68 -16.42 -14.38
C ALA A 316 -5.74 -17.40 -13.82
N GLY A 317 -6.86 -16.88 -13.32
CA GLY A 317 -7.86 -17.71 -12.64
C GLY A 317 -7.39 -18.25 -11.28
N VAL A 318 -6.42 -17.58 -10.64
CA VAL A 318 -6.00 -17.89 -9.26
C VAL A 318 -7.06 -17.38 -8.31
N ALA A 319 -7.58 -18.26 -7.45
CA ALA A 319 -8.60 -17.91 -6.47
C ALA A 319 -8.03 -17.12 -5.29
N GLY A 320 -8.87 -16.27 -4.69
CA GLY A 320 -8.55 -15.53 -3.47
C GLY A 320 -8.00 -14.13 -3.70
N SER A 321 -7.66 -13.48 -2.59
CA SER A 321 -7.10 -12.13 -2.58
C SER A 321 -5.63 -12.14 -2.22
N VAL A 322 -4.84 -11.34 -2.91
CA VAL A 322 -3.43 -11.09 -2.55
C VAL A 322 -3.27 -10.47 -1.16
N ALA A 323 -4.31 -9.83 -0.63
CA ALA A 323 -4.33 -9.29 0.73
C ALA A 323 -3.98 -10.34 1.80
N GLU A 324 -4.25 -11.62 1.52
CA GLU A 324 -3.98 -12.72 2.47
C GLU A 324 -2.48 -13.04 2.60
N ALA A 325 -1.69 -12.71 1.59
CA ALA A 325 -0.24 -12.90 1.58
C ALA A 325 0.54 -11.60 1.80
N TYR A 326 -0.08 -10.44 1.56
CA TYR A 326 0.60 -9.15 1.48
C TYR A 326 0.47 -8.32 2.76
N LEU A 327 1.54 -7.64 3.14
CA LEU A 327 1.61 -6.67 4.25
C LEU A 327 1.14 -7.22 5.62
N ARG A 328 1.36 -8.50 5.88
CA ARG A 328 0.93 -9.15 7.13
C ARG A 328 1.58 -8.56 8.38
N MET A 329 2.83 -8.12 8.27
CA MET A 329 3.60 -7.55 9.38
C MET A 329 3.23 -6.09 9.68
N GLN A 330 2.60 -5.37 8.72
CA GLN A 330 2.24 -3.96 8.80
C GLN A 330 0.74 -3.74 8.94
N GLN A 331 0.08 -4.54 9.76
CA GLN A 331 -1.39 -4.64 9.78
C GLN A 331 -2.11 -3.33 10.13
N THR A 332 -1.53 -2.47 10.97
CA THR A 332 -2.24 -1.29 11.46
C THR A 332 -2.28 -0.14 10.47
N GLU A 333 -1.13 0.27 9.95
CA GLU A 333 -1.02 1.45 9.07
C GLU A 333 -1.46 1.18 7.62
N LEU A 334 -1.32 -0.07 7.16
CA LEU A 334 -1.57 -0.46 5.77
C LEU A 334 -2.82 -1.33 5.60
N GLN A 335 -3.65 -1.40 6.62
CA GLN A 335 -4.89 -2.16 6.58
C GLN A 335 -5.81 -1.72 5.44
N TRP A 336 -5.89 -0.41 5.16
CA TRP A 336 -6.70 0.12 4.09
C TRP A 336 -6.31 -0.44 2.72
N ILE A 337 -5.01 -0.70 2.47
CA ILE A 337 -4.53 -1.33 1.23
C ILE A 337 -5.06 -2.75 1.12
N ARG A 338 -5.04 -3.50 2.23
CA ARG A 338 -5.57 -4.87 2.26
C ARG A 338 -7.08 -4.89 2.05
N SER A 339 -7.82 -3.92 2.62
CA SER A 339 -9.25 -3.73 2.34
C SER A 339 -9.50 -3.49 0.85
N VAL A 340 -8.78 -2.56 0.23
CA VAL A 340 -8.88 -2.32 -1.22
C VAL A 340 -8.64 -3.60 -2.02
N LEU A 341 -7.57 -4.34 -1.72
CA LEU A 341 -7.23 -5.57 -2.44
C LEU A 341 -8.28 -6.66 -2.28
N ARG A 342 -8.91 -6.80 -1.09
CA ARG A 342 -10.02 -7.72 -0.87
C ARG A 342 -11.25 -7.33 -1.67
N THR A 343 -11.64 -6.06 -1.60
CA THR A 343 -12.79 -5.54 -2.33
C THR A 343 -12.61 -5.72 -3.84
N VAL A 344 -11.42 -5.44 -4.36
CA VAL A 344 -11.10 -5.65 -5.78
C VAL A 344 -11.14 -7.14 -6.15
N ALA A 345 -10.56 -8.02 -5.33
CA ALA A 345 -10.65 -9.46 -5.53
C ALA A 345 -12.09 -9.96 -5.52
N LEU A 346 -12.92 -9.44 -4.62
CA LEU A 346 -14.35 -9.75 -4.53
C LEU A 346 -15.08 -9.37 -5.81
N LEU A 347 -14.89 -8.12 -6.30
CA LEU A 347 -15.59 -7.58 -7.47
C LEU A 347 -15.12 -8.20 -8.80
N GLN A 348 -13.94 -8.83 -8.83
CA GLN A 348 -13.37 -9.43 -10.05
C GLN A 348 -13.51 -10.95 -10.10
N ARG A 349 -14.25 -11.56 -9.19
CA ARG A 349 -14.47 -13.01 -9.21
C ARG A 349 -15.18 -13.40 -10.50
N ARG A 350 -14.53 -14.24 -11.28
CA ARG A 350 -15.10 -14.78 -12.53
C ARG A 350 -15.85 -16.07 -12.25
N ALA A 351 -17.02 -16.18 -12.87
CA ALA A 351 -17.84 -17.37 -12.80
C ALA A 351 -17.26 -18.57 -13.55
N MET A 352 -16.38 -18.36 -14.55
CA MET A 352 -15.81 -19.42 -15.38
C MET A 352 -14.36 -19.16 -15.75
N ALA A 353 -13.51 -20.18 -15.60
CA ALA A 353 -12.14 -20.18 -16.05
C ALA A 353 -12.04 -20.56 -17.54
N ASP A 354 -11.27 -19.80 -18.33
CA ASP A 354 -10.85 -20.18 -19.67
C ASP A 354 -9.39 -20.68 -19.62
N PRO A 355 -9.15 -22.01 -19.74
CA PRO A 355 -7.83 -22.57 -19.55
C PRO A 355 -6.75 -22.04 -20.51
N ALA A 356 -7.12 -21.71 -21.74
CA ALA A 356 -6.18 -21.21 -22.74
C ALA A 356 -5.78 -19.75 -22.40
N ARG A 357 -6.77 -18.94 -22.11
CA ARG A 357 -6.60 -17.53 -21.74
C ARG A 357 -5.84 -17.37 -20.42
N ASP A 358 -6.08 -18.27 -19.45
CA ASP A 358 -5.39 -18.22 -18.17
C ASP A 358 -3.89 -18.50 -18.33
N ARG A 359 -3.50 -19.49 -19.17
CA ARG A 359 -2.10 -19.79 -19.48
C ARG A 359 -1.39 -18.63 -20.18
N GLU A 360 -2.04 -18.08 -21.19
CA GLU A 360 -1.51 -16.94 -21.94
C GLU A 360 -1.28 -15.74 -21.01
N ALA A 361 -2.22 -15.47 -20.11
CA ALA A 361 -2.12 -14.39 -19.14
C ALA A 361 -0.93 -14.57 -18.19
N VAL A 362 -0.71 -15.80 -17.67
CA VAL A 362 0.46 -16.10 -16.83
C VAL A 362 1.76 -15.92 -17.61
N ALA A 363 1.85 -16.44 -18.82
CA ALA A 363 3.05 -16.34 -19.65
C ALA A 363 3.37 -14.86 -19.99
N ALA A 364 2.36 -14.07 -20.33
CA ALA A 364 2.50 -12.64 -20.60
C ALA A 364 2.96 -11.87 -19.34
N TRP A 365 2.36 -12.15 -18.18
CA TRP A 365 2.76 -11.53 -16.92
C TRP A 365 4.21 -11.87 -16.55
N VAL A 366 4.60 -13.16 -16.59
CA VAL A 366 5.96 -13.61 -16.29
C VAL A 366 6.98 -12.94 -17.22
N THR A 367 6.70 -12.90 -18.52
CA THR A 367 7.58 -12.27 -19.52
C THR A 367 7.70 -10.76 -19.28
N GLY A 368 6.59 -10.10 -18.96
CA GLY A 368 6.56 -8.67 -18.62
C GLY A 368 7.40 -8.35 -17.39
N GLN A 369 7.22 -9.11 -16.29
CA GLN A 369 7.96 -8.93 -15.05
C GLN A 369 9.46 -9.22 -15.23
N ARG A 370 9.80 -10.31 -15.92
CA ARG A 370 11.19 -10.62 -16.29
C ARG A 370 11.88 -9.45 -16.99
N THR A 371 11.22 -8.90 -18.00
CA THR A 371 11.76 -7.76 -18.77
C THR A 371 11.90 -6.51 -17.90
N TYR A 372 10.90 -6.22 -17.09
CA TYR A 372 10.92 -5.08 -16.16
C TYR A 372 12.08 -5.17 -15.18
N PHE A 373 12.24 -6.30 -14.47
CA PHE A 373 13.27 -6.47 -13.45
C PHE A 373 14.67 -6.48 -14.02
N ARG A 374 14.89 -7.07 -15.22
CA ARG A 374 16.15 -7.00 -15.94
C ARG A 374 16.55 -5.54 -16.23
N ASN A 375 15.63 -4.78 -16.78
CA ASN A 375 15.87 -3.39 -17.12
C ASN A 375 16.08 -2.52 -15.86
N ALA A 376 15.32 -2.78 -14.80
CA ALA A 376 15.42 -2.08 -13.53
C ALA A 376 16.78 -2.33 -12.85
N SER A 377 17.22 -3.59 -12.75
CA SER A 377 18.52 -3.97 -12.20
C SER A 377 19.65 -3.25 -12.94
N GLN A 378 19.64 -3.30 -14.27
CA GLN A 378 20.67 -2.64 -15.08
C GLN A 378 20.68 -1.12 -14.90
N ARG A 379 19.50 -0.47 -14.79
CA ARG A 379 19.42 0.98 -14.55
C ARG A 379 20.02 1.36 -13.21
N GLU A 380 19.68 0.66 -12.16
CA GLU A 380 20.18 0.95 -10.81
C GLU A 380 21.69 0.66 -10.70
N ALA A 381 22.17 -0.43 -11.27
CA ALA A 381 23.59 -0.74 -11.33
C ALA A 381 24.40 0.31 -12.12
N ARG A 382 23.85 0.86 -13.22
CA ARG A 382 24.50 1.96 -13.95
C ARG A 382 24.56 3.24 -13.11
N ARG A 383 23.48 3.57 -12.41
CA ARG A 383 23.43 4.74 -11.50
C ARG A 383 24.47 4.63 -10.39
N GLU A 384 24.54 3.49 -9.75
CA GLU A 384 25.55 3.20 -8.73
C GLU A 384 26.97 3.38 -9.27
N ARG A 385 27.30 2.71 -10.37
CA ARG A 385 28.62 2.82 -11.01
C ARG A 385 28.98 4.26 -11.35
N THR A 386 28.03 5.05 -11.84
CA THR A 386 28.25 6.46 -12.18
C THR A 386 28.61 7.27 -10.94
N VAL A 387 27.80 7.18 -9.89
CA VAL A 387 28.02 7.96 -8.65
C VAL A 387 29.30 7.51 -7.95
N THR A 388 29.55 6.20 -7.86
CA THR A 388 30.74 5.65 -7.24
C THR A 388 32.02 6.04 -8.01
N ARG A 389 31.98 6.06 -9.35
CA ARG A 389 33.12 6.52 -10.18
C ARG A 389 33.44 7.98 -9.92
N TRP A 390 32.45 8.87 -9.87
CA TRP A 390 32.67 10.27 -9.56
C TRP A 390 33.24 10.46 -8.15
N ALA A 391 32.72 9.78 -7.16
CA ALA A 391 33.26 9.81 -5.80
C ALA A 391 34.70 9.28 -5.74
N ALA A 392 34.99 8.18 -6.45
CA ALA A 392 36.32 7.60 -6.53
C ALA A 392 37.34 8.47 -7.27
N LEU A 393 36.91 9.25 -8.27
CA LEU A 393 37.78 10.18 -8.98
C LEU A 393 38.11 11.43 -8.16
N LEU A 394 37.14 11.96 -7.43
CA LEU A 394 37.33 13.19 -6.64
C LEU A 394 38.36 13.01 -5.53
N THR A 395 38.42 11.85 -4.89
CA THR A 395 39.32 11.59 -3.76
C THR A 395 40.81 11.61 -4.16
N PRO A 396 41.29 10.82 -5.16
CA PRO A 396 42.71 10.82 -5.55
C PRO A 396 43.14 12.11 -6.27
N VAL A 397 42.28 12.68 -7.10
CA VAL A 397 42.59 13.97 -7.77
C VAL A 397 42.87 15.03 -6.71
N ASN A 398 42.13 15.04 -5.66
CA ASN A 398 42.27 15.95 -4.54
C ASN A 398 43.56 15.71 -3.74
N ALA A 399 43.86 14.46 -3.44
CA ALA A 399 45.08 14.08 -2.75
C ALA A 399 46.32 14.44 -3.59
N ILE A 400 46.30 14.15 -4.88
CA ILE A 400 47.38 14.47 -5.81
C ILE A 400 47.59 16.00 -5.92
N LEU A 401 46.49 16.75 -6.06
CA LEU A 401 46.57 18.22 -6.11
C LEU A 401 47.13 18.78 -4.80
N GLY A 402 46.66 18.29 -3.66
CA GLY A 402 47.14 18.68 -2.34
C GLY A 402 48.65 18.40 -2.15
N VAL A 403 49.11 17.20 -2.51
CA VAL A 403 50.52 16.82 -2.43
C VAL A 403 51.35 17.65 -3.42
N ALA A 404 50.91 17.85 -4.66
CA ALA A 404 51.63 18.63 -5.66
C ALA A 404 51.84 20.08 -5.20
N ILE A 405 50.84 20.69 -4.61
CA ILE A 405 50.94 22.06 -4.13
C ILE A 405 51.82 22.13 -2.88
N PHE A 406 51.69 21.17 -1.96
CA PHE A 406 52.58 21.07 -0.79
C PHE A 406 54.06 20.94 -1.21
N VAL A 407 54.36 20.06 -2.16
CA VAL A 407 55.69 19.88 -2.71
C VAL A 407 56.22 21.14 -3.40
N PHE A 408 55.37 21.81 -4.18
CA PHE A 408 55.72 23.08 -4.83
C PHE A 408 56.11 24.15 -3.80
N VAL A 409 55.34 24.35 -2.76
CA VAL A 409 55.63 25.29 -1.65
C VAL A 409 56.92 24.90 -0.92
N ALA A 410 57.11 23.62 -0.64
CA ALA A 410 58.29 23.11 0.06
C ALA A 410 59.59 23.31 -0.75
N ILE A 411 59.53 23.17 -2.09
CA ILE A 411 60.72 23.31 -2.95
C ILE A 411 61.03 24.77 -3.26
N THR A 412 60.03 25.58 -3.53
CA THR A 412 60.23 26.95 -4.00
C THR A 412 60.29 27.99 -2.90
N GLY A 413 59.77 27.71 -1.73
CA GLY A 413 59.57 28.69 -0.65
C GLY A 413 58.64 29.84 -1.02
N ILE A 414 58.05 29.79 -2.24
CA ILE A 414 57.17 30.82 -2.78
C ILE A 414 55.73 30.47 -2.37
N ASN A 415 55.14 31.33 -1.56
CA ASN A 415 53.72 31.33 -1.34
C ASN A 415 53.04 32.18 -2.39
N PRO A 416 52.42 31.62 -3.45
CA PRO A 416 51.76 32.40 -4.47
C PRO A 416 50.58 33.16 -3.88
N VAL A 417 50.61 34.48 -4.08
CA VAL A 417 49.53 35.38 -3.74
C VAL A 417 48.53 35.39 -4.87
N VAL A 418 47.27 35.08 -4.61
CA VAL A 418 46.23 35.15 -5.64
C VAL A 418 45.71 36.58 -5.71
N PRO A 419 45.89 37.28 -6.87
CA PRO A 419 45.42 38.66 -7.02
C PRO A 419 43.91 38.76 -6.78
N GLY A 420 43.51 39.74 -5.98
CA GLY A 420 42.10 39.99 -5.63
C GLY A 420 41.56 39.26 -4.39
N LEU A 421 42.28 38.29 -3.83
CA LEU A 421 41.95 37.61 -2.60
C LEU A 421 42.86 38.00 -1.41
N SER A 422 43.93 38.73 -1.67
CA SER A 422 44.88 39.14 -0.64
C SER A 422 44.61 40.57 -0.19
N THR A 423 44.32 40.76 1.09
CA THR A 423 44.43 42.04 1.79
C THR A 423 45.84 42.15 2.37
N PRO A 424 46.38 43.36 2.63
CA PRO A 424 47.71 43.54 3.19
C PRO A 424 47.99 42.78 4.50
N ASP A 425 46.93 42.49 5.28
CA ASP A 425 47.01 41.76 6.55
C ASP A 425 46.75 40.26 6.45
N ASN A 426 46.23 39.77 5.34
CA ASN A 426 45.89 38.36 5.14
C ASN A 426 46.75 37.79 3.99
N ARG A 427 47.87 37.19 4.32
CA ARG A 427 48.62 36.36 3.40
C ARG A 427 47.83 35.08 3.13
N TYR A 428 46.93 35.14 2.15
CA TYR A 428 46.31 33.92 1.63
C TYR A 428 47.41 33.11 0.95
N THR A 429 47.96 32.21 1.73
CA THR A 429 48.98 31.29 1.27
C THR A 429 48.34 30.21 0.41
N LEU A 430 49.12 29.62 -0.46
CA LEU A 430 48.73 28.42 -1.21
C LEU A 430 48.16 27.33 -0.31
N GLU A 431 48.63 27.25 0.95
CA GLU A 431 48.15 26.32 1.98
C GLU A 431 46.66 26.45 2.25
N ILE A 432 46.13 27.68 2.29
CA ILE A 432 44.69 27.92 2.51
C ILE A 432 43.89 27.47 1.26
N LEU A 433 44.43 27.76 0.05
CA LEU A 433 43.80 27.29 -1.18
C LEU A 433 43.80 25.77 -1.28
N VAL A 434 44.91 25.12 -0.95
CA VAL A 434 45.00 23.66 -0.91
C VAL A 434 44.04 23.07 0.08
N GLY A 435 44.04 23.60 1.31
CA GLY A 435 43.11 23.15 2.36
C GLY A 435 41.64 23.31 1.94
N THR A 436 41.32 24.43 1.27
CA THR A 436 39.97 24.72 0.74
C THR A 436 39.59 23.70 -0.34
N PHE A 437 40.43 23.47 -1.34
CA PHE A 437 40.18 22.49 -2.41
C PHE A 437 40.11 21.06 -1.86
N ALA A 438 41.00 20.69 -0.94
CA ALA A 438 40.98 19.39 -0.30
C ALA A 438 39.71 19.18 0.51
N GLY A 439 39.30 20.17 1.29
CA GLY A 439 38.06 20.13 2.04
C GLY A 439 36.82 20.03 1.15
N TRP A 440 36.78 20.84 0.08
CA TRP A 440 35.67 20.84 -0.87
C TRP A 440 35.48 19.51 -1.60
N ALA A 441 36.54 18.85 -2.02
CA ALA A 441 36.40 17.59 -2.72
C ALA A 441 36.16 16.41 -1.79
N ALA A 442 36.70 16.43 -0.57
CA ALA A 442 36.32 15.48 0.47
C ALA A 442 34.81 15.58 0.80
N LEU A 443 34.30 16.82 0.94
CA LEU A 443 32.87 17.09 1.12
C LEU A 443 32.06 16.58 -0.07
N SER A 444 32.50 16.85 -1.32
CA SER A 444 31.82 16.39 -2.54
C SER A 444 31.78 14.87 -2.64
N ALA A 445 32.88 14.19 -2.36
CA ALA A 445 32.93 12.72 -2.34
C ALA A 445 32.02 12.14 -1.27
N THR A 446 32.02 12.73 -0.07
CA THR A 446 31.15 12.32 1.04
C THR A 446 29.66 12.53 0.71
N ALA A 447 29.33 13.69 0.13
CA ALA A 447 27.96 14.00 -0.28
C ALA A 447 27.46 13.03 -1.38
N LEU A 448 28.28 12.71 -2.38
CA LEU A 448 27.95 11.74 -3.41
C LEU A 448 27.78 10.33 -2.83
N HIS A 449 28.65 9.91 -1.93
CA HIS A 449 28.56 8.61 -1.28
C HIS A 449 27.30 8.52 -0.39
N SER A 450 27.05 9.55 0.41
CA SER A 450 25.83 9.65 1.23
C SER A 450 24.56 9.64 0.38
N TYR A 451 24.55 10.37 -0.74
CA TYR A 451 23.44 10.35 -1.68
C TYR A 451 23.20 8.95 -2.28
N ALA A 452 24.26 8.28 -2.75
CA ALA A 452 24.16 6.92 -3.27
C ALA A 452 23.58 5.94 -2.24
N ARG A 453 24.06 6.04 -1.00
CA ARG A 453 23.62 5.19 0.11
C ARG A 453 22.16 5.47 0.50
N THR A 454 21.75 6.74 0.57
CA THR A 454 20.36 7.12 0.86
C THR A 454 19.41 6.65 -0.24
N ARG A 455 19.86 6.66 -1.50
CA ARG A 455 19.08 6.14 -2.64
C ARG A 455 19.06 4.61 -2.72
N GLY A 456 20.00 3.93 -2.08
CA GLY A 456 20.07 2.47 -2.05
C GLY A 456 20.26 1.82 -3.43
N PHE A 457 21.04 2.45 -4.33
CA PHE A 457 21.19 1.98 -5.71
C PHE A 457 21.70 0.53 -5.79
N SER A 458 22.70 0.18 -4.98
CA SER A 458 23.28 -1.16 -4.93
C SER A 458 22.26 -2.19 -4.41
N GLU A 459 21.60 -1.86 -3.32
CA GLU A 459 20.58 -2.71 -2.71
C GLU A 459 19.42 -2.96 -3.68
N ASN A 460 18.95 -1.91 -4.36
CA ASN A 460 17.88 -2.03 -5.36
C ASN A 460 18.33 -2.84 -6.58
N ALA A 461 19.56 -2.65 -7.07
CA ALA A 461 20.09 -3.42 -8.20
C ALA A 461 20.11 -4.92 -7.89
N ASN A 462 20.63 -5.31 -6.71
CA ASN A 462 20.70 -6.70 -6.28
C ASN A 462 19.31 -7.31 -6.05
N ARG A 463 18.34 -6.51 -5.56
CA ARG A 463 16.95 -6.96 -5.41
C ARG A 463 16.30 -7.25 -6.74
N TYR A 464 16.38 -6.31 -7.67
CA TYR A 464 15.81 -6.48 -9.01
C TYR A 464 16.48 -7.62 -9.78
N GLU A 465 17.77 -7.88 -9.53
CA GLU A 465 18.45 -9.03 -10.11
C GLU A 465 17.93 -10.37 -9.58
N ARG A 466 17.69 -10.49 -8.27
CA ARG A 466 17.06 -11.70 -7.68
C ARG A 466 15.67 -11.93 -8.27
N MET A 467 14.86 -10.87 -8.35
CA MET A 467 13.53 -10.95 -8.96
C MET A 467 13.61 -11.33 -10.45
N TYR A 468 14.56 -10.75 -11.18
CA TYR A 468 14.79 -11.15 -12.57
C TYR A 468 15.08 -12.64 -12.71
N LEU A 469 16.00 -13.18 -11.90
CA LEU A 469 16.36 -14.61 -11.96
C LEU A 469 15.16 -15.51 -11.66
N MET A 470 14.34 -15.18 -10.69
CA MET A 470 13.12 -15.92 -10.35
C MET A 470 12.12 -15.94 -11.52
N PHE A 471 11.85 -14.78 -12.13
CA PHE A 471 10.95 -14.71 -13.28
C PHE A 471 11.56 -15.31 -14.56
N ASP A 472 12.89 -15.32 -14.70
CA ASP A 472 13.59 -15.97 -15.81
C ASP A 472 13.44 -17.48 -15.71
N GLU A 473 13.64 -18.06 -14.52
CA GLU A 473 13.42 -19.50 -14.26
C GLU A 473 11.96 -19.89 -14.50
N ALA A 474 11.01 -19.10 -14.01
CA ALA A 474 9.59 -19.32 -14.28
C ALA A 474 9.24 -19.26 -15.78
N SER A 475 9.87 -18.34 -16.52
CA SER A 475 9.71 -18.24 -17.98
C SER A 475 10.24 -19.49 -18.71
N LEU A 476 11.40 -20.01 -18.28
CA LEU A 476 11.96 -21.24 -18.81
C LEU A 476 11.07 -22.45 -18.49
N TRP A 477 10.55 -22.51 -17.26
CA TRP A 477 9.63 -23.57 -16.84
C TRP A 477 8.35 -23.57 -17.68
N LEU A 478 7.75 -22.40 -17.95
CA LEU A 478 6.55 -22.28 -18.79
C LEU A 478 6.80 -22.67 -20.25
N SER A 479 8.01 -22.46 -20.76
CA SER A 479 8.38 -22.77 -22.15
C SER A 479 8.83 -24.22 -22.38
N GLY A 480 9.18 -24.97 -21.32
CA GLY A 480 9.84 -26.28 -21.42
C GLY A 480 8.93 -27.43 -21.79
N GLU A 481 7.63 -27.40 -21.53
CA GLU A 481 6.67 -28.47 -21.87
C GLU A 481 5.34 -27.89 -22.34
N ALA A 482 5.03 -28.10 -23.61
CA ALA A 482 3.71 -27.78 -24.15
C ALA A 482 2.68 -28.77 -23.55
N GLY A 483 1.82 -28.26 -22.66
CA GLY A 483 0.71 -29.05 -22.11
C GLY A 483 0.71 -29.29 -20.61
N ARG A 484 1.51 -28.56 -19.85
CA ARG A 484 1.44 -28.61 -18.37
C ARG A 484 0.02 -28.42 -17.84
N PRO A 485 -0.39 -29.12 -16.76
CA PRO A 485 -1.70 -28.95 -16.15
C PRO A 485 -1.95 -27.51 -15.76
N LEU A 486 -3.15 -27.00 -15.99
CA LEU A 486 -3.52 -25.61 -15.64
C LEU A 486 -3.36 -25.33 -14.12
N VAL A 487 -3.59 -26.34 -13.29
CA VAL A 487 -3.42 -26.25 -11.84
C VAL A 487 -1.99 -25.87 -11.49
N GLU A 488 -0.98 -26.51 -12.08
CA GLU A 488 0.43 -26.19 -11.84
C GLU A 488 0.80 -24.78 -12.32
N VAL A 489 0.23 -24.33 -13.44
CA VAL A 489 0.43 -22.96 -13.96
C VAL A 489 -0.16 -21.93 -13.01
N ARG A 490 -1.33 -22.18 -12.42
CA ARG A 490 -1.95 -21.32 -11.43
C ARG A 490 -1.19 -21.31 -10.11
N GLU A 491 -0.70 -22.47 -9.67
CA GLU A 491 0.15 -22.60 -8.49
C GLU A 491 1.44 -21.79 -8.66
N LEU A 492 2.11 -21.91 -9.81
CA LEU A 492 3.28 -21.08 -10.13
C LEU A 492 2.95 -19.58 -10.08
N ALA A 493 1.84 -19.16 -10.69
CA ALA A 493 1.44 -17.76 -10.66
C ALA A 493 1.16 -17.28 -9.22
N ALA A 494 0.56 -18.14 -8.40
CA ALA A 494 0.29 -17.83 -7.00
C ALA A 494 1.58 -17.71 -6.18
N GLU A 495 2.55 -18.58 -6.39
CA GLU A 495 3.86 -18.54 -5.73
C GLU A 495 4.66 -17.31 -6.14
N LEU A 496 4.82 -17.06 -7.43
CA LEU A 496 5.50 -15.88 -7.94
C LEU A 496 4.89 -14.58 -7.41
N GLY A 497 3.56 -14.52 -7.32
CA GLY A 497 2.87 -13.37 -6.76
C GLY A 497 3.17 -13.19 -5.28
N ARG A 498 3.19 -14.26 -4.48
CA ARG A 498 3.54 -14.20 -3.05
C ARG A 498 4.97 -13.73 -2.83
N GLU A 499 5.92 -14.26 -3.61
CA GLU A 499 7.33 -13.87 -3.52
C GLU A 499 7.53 -12.40 -3.93
N ALA A 500 6.89 -11.95 -5.01
CA ALA A 500 6.95 -10.56 -5.43
C ALA A 500 6.37 -9.61 -4.37
N LEU A 501 5.29 -10.00 -3.72
CA LEU A 501 4.68 -9.21 -2.64
C LEU A 501 5.51 -9.24 -1.35
N ALA A 502 6.13 -10.36 -1.01
CA ALA A 502 7.01 -10.47 0.15
C ALA A 502 8.23 -9.56 -0.02
N GLU A 503 8.84 -9.61 -1.17
CA GLU A 503 9.97 -8.77 -1.55
C GLU A 503 9.60 -7.27 -1.50
N HIS A 504 8.43 -6.91 -2.04
CA HIS A 504 7.96 -5.52 -2.00
C HIS A 504 7.65 -5.06 -0.56
N ALA A 505 7.12 -5.92 0.29
CA ALA A 505 6.88 -5.62 1.70
C ALA A 505 8.20 -5.34 2.46
N GLU A 506 9.25 -6.11 2.20
CA GLU A 506 10.59 -5.85 2.75
C GLU A 506 11.16 -4.50 2.28
N TRP A 507 10.98 -4.18 0.99
CA TRP A 507 11.37 -2.88 0.47
C TRP A 507 10.64 -1.74 1.18
N LEU A 508 9.35 -1.87 1.36
CA LEU A 508 8.53 -0.86 2.01
C LEU A 508 8.98 -0.61 3.45
N LEU A 509 9.29 -1.68 4.21
CA LEU A 509 9.86 -1.57 5.56
C LEU A 509 11.19 -0.82 5.54
N ALA A 510 12.12 -1.24 4.69
CA ALA A 510 13.42 -0.60 4.57
C ALA A 510 13.33 0.90 4.19
N GLN A 511 12.36 1.27 3.35
CA GLN A 511 12.13 2.66 2.98
C GLN A 511 11.49 3.48 4.11
N ARG A 512 10.62 2.89 4.91
CA ARG A 512 9.99 3.56 6.08
C ARG A 512 10.98 3.78 7.22
N GLU A 513 11.94 2.90 7.38
CA GLU A 513 13.04 3.06 8.35
C GLU A 513 14.04 4.17 7.95
N ARG A 514 14.01 4.60 6.68
CA ARG A 514 14.87 5.67 6.13
C ARG A 514 14.08 6.94 5.81
N PRO A 515 13.44 7.60 6.78
CA PRO A 515 12.70 8.84 6.51
C PRO A 515 13.66 9.93 6.03
N ILE A 516 13.13 10.85 5.21
CA ILE A 516 13.87 12.07 4.86
C ILE A 516 14.03 12.89 6.14
N ARG A 517 15.21 12.81 6.74
CA ARG A 517 15.59 13.63 7.90
C ARG A 517 16.57 14.70 7.42
N VAL A 518 16.52 15.86 8.03
CA VAL A 518 17.61 16.84 7.93
C VAL A 518 18.85 16.16 8.45
N VAL A 519 19.90 16.13 7.63
CA VAL A 519 21.17 15.51 8.01
C VAL A 519 21.64 16.20 9.27
N HIS A 520 21.64 15.48 10.39
CA HIS A 520 22.38 15.94 11.58
C HIS A 520 23.86 15.80 11.23
N VAL A 521 24.42 16.90 10.77
CA VAL A 521 25.89 17.06 10.74
C VAL A 521 26.26 17.42 12.17
N GLY A 522 26.58 16.42 12.94
CA GLY A 522 26.99 16.73 14.31
C GLY A 522 27.26 15.51 15.16
N ALA A 523 28.43 15.53 15.67
CA ALA A 523 29.12 14.84 16.74
C ALA A 523 29.84 13.56 16.36
#